data_df892a7ac0d79969bd44adbdd0a1b2f7
#
_entry.id   df892a7ac0d79969bd44adbdd0a1b2f7
#
_cell.length_a   1.000
_cell.length_b   1.000
_cell.length_c   1.000
_cell.angle_alpha   90.00
_cell.angle_beta   90.00
_cell.angle_gamma   90.00
#
_symmetry.space_group_name_H-M   'P 1'
#
loop_
_entity.id
_entity.type
_entity.pdbx_description
1 polymer ?
#
loop_
_entity_poly.entity_id
_entity_poly.type
_entity_poly.pdbx_seq_one_letter_code
_entity_poly.pdbx_strand_id
1 'polypeptide(L)'
;MKEISELLSREEMMEKQRSRVEWLREGDRNTSFFQAKSKERVFRNRISTLQRDDGSVTYDQQELVAVARDFYMELFARQDMLDVAPIIDCVPVRVSDQMNDELVKPFTASEFEKALFMMDPNKAPGPDGFTAGFFQLHWKLIGPSVTRAVLDFLNGGQMPSAVNMTTIVLIPKVKNPQDMKNFRPISLCNVLYKICSKVLANRLRLFLDEIVLEEQSAFVPGRLITDNVLIAYECTHYLKRKKGKLGACAIKLDMAKAYDQVEWEYVRQIMLKLGFHCNFVSLIMRCVSSVSMSIKVNGMLTEYFRPSRGIRQGDPISPYLFLLCSEGLSCLLKSKGPVYLSRGVCVGIHAPWISHLLFADDCIVFSEASQRGAERLQEVLELYSRGSGQLVNKQKSTVFFIQNYTAEMKTEVRQVMNIEQEALAEKYLGLPTALGRSASEAFEFMPTRLRNVIGTWSGRAASQAGREVLLKSVALAVPTYSMSCFLLSKTTCRKMKTPIANYWWGISN
;
A
#
# COMPACT_ATOMS: atom_id res chain seq x y z
N MET A 1 -40.49 2.40 -24.59
CA MET A 1 -39.35 3.32 -24.80
C MET A 1 -38.68 3.75 -23.49
N LYS A 2 -39.39 4.20 -22.45
CA LYS A 2 -38.82 4.54 -21.14
C LYS A 2 -38.06 3.36 -20.48
N GLU A 3 -38.67 2.19 -20.45
CA GLU A 3 -38.11 0.99 -19.85
C GLU A 3 -36.80 0.51 -20.52
N ILE A 4 -36.78 0.56 -21.87
CA ILE A 4 -35.54 0.26 -22.63
C ILE A 4 -34.45 1.29 -22.34
N SER A 5 -34.80 2.58 -22.24
CA SER A 5 -33.83 3.62 -21.88
C SER A 5 -33.29 3.46 -20.48
N GLU A 6 -34.09 3.00 -19.52
CA GLU A 6 -33.62 2.69 -18.16
C GLU A 6 -32.72 1.46 -18.11
N LEU A 7 -33.05 0.41 -18.86
CA LEU A 7 -32.20 -0.80 -18.95
C LEU A 7 -30.83 -0.49 -19.58
N LEU A 8 -30.83 0.27 -20.67
CA LEU A 8 -29.60 0.72 -21.33
C LEU A 8 -28.74 1.61 -20.39
N SER A 9 -29.38 2.50 -19.63
CA SER A 9 -28.68 3.34 -18.64
C SER A 9 -28.08 2.52 -17.49
N ARG A 10 -28.78 1.47 -17.04
CA ARG A 10 -28.26 0.54 -16.01
C ARG A 10 -27.09 -0.28 -16.55
N GLU A 11 -27.17 -0.78 -17.78
CA GLU A 11 -26.09 -1.52 -18.43
C GLU A 11 -24.84 -0.64 -18.60
N GLU A 12 -25.01 0.59 -19.07
CA GLU A 12 -23.93 1.57 -19.18
C GLU A 12 -23.26 1.86 -17.84
N MET A 13 -24.06 2.09 -16.79
CA MET A 13 -23.55 2.32 -15.44
C MET A 13 -22.75 1.13 -14.92
N MET A 14 -23.24 -0.10 -15.17
CA MET A 14 -22.59 -1.34 -14.75
C MET A 14 -21.25 -1.54 -15.48
N GLU A 15 -21.21 -1.31 -16.81
CA GLU A 15 -19.96 -1.43 -17.58
C GLU A 15 -18.97 -0.32 -17.25
N LYS A 16 -19.43 0.91 -16.99
CA LYS A 16 -18.61 2.01 -16.48
C LYS A 16 -17.97 1.64 -15.15
N GLN A 17 -18.73 1.12 -14.20
CA GLN A 17 -18.25 0.67 -12.91
C GLN A 17 -17.22 -0.47 -13.05
N ARG A 18 -17.47 -1.46 -13.91
CA ARG A 18 -16.55 -2.57 -14.20
C ARG A 18 -15.26 -2.13 -14.88
N SER A 19 -15.34 -1.11 -15.75
CA SER A 19 -14.17 -0.56 -16.45
C SER A 19 -13.18 0.14 -15.53
N ARG A 20 -13.62 0.63 -14.36
CA ARG A 20 -12.84 1.44 -13.41
C ARG A 20 -12.25 2.71 -14.03
N VAL A 21 -12.93 3.29 -15.01
CA VAL A 21 -12.54 4.53 -15.66
C VAL A 21 -13.23 5.68 -14.95
N GLU A 22 -12.51 6.38 -14.07
CA GLU A 22 -13.09 7.44 -13.21
C GLU A 22 -13.04 8.83 -13.88
N TRP A 23 -12.13 9.05 -14.82
CA TRP A 23 -11.96 10.36 -15.46
C TRP A 23 -13.09 10.76 -16.42
N LEU A 24 -13.88 9.81 -16.91
CA LEU A 24 -15.05 10.05 -17.76
C LEU A 24 -16.32 10.13 -16.88
N ARG A 25 -16.42 11.18 -16.07
CA ARG A 25 -17.57 11.35 -15.18
C ARG A 25 -18.81 11.85 -15.89
N GLU A 26 -18.63 12.72 -16.89
CA GLU A 26 -19.71 13.36 -17.66
C GLU A 26 -19.23 13.47 -19.12
N GLY A 27 -20.06 13.07 -20.07
CA GLY A 27 -19.72 13.13 -21.50
C GLY A 27 -20.43 12.03 -22.30
N ASP A 28 -20.05 11.89 -23.55
CA ASP A 28 -20.62 10.94 -24.50
C ASP A 28 -20.84 9.56 -23.87
N ARG A 29 -22.03 9.01 -24.08
CA ARG A 29 -22.39 7.63 -23.76
C ARG A 29 -21.47 6.67 -24.54
N ASN A 30 -20.26 6.45 -24.04
CA ASN A 30 -19.26 5.64 -24.71
C ASN A 30 -19.34 4.19 -24.26
N THR A 31 -20.50 3.56 -24.44
CA THR A 31 -20.81 2.20 -24.00
C THR A 31 -19.80 1.18 -24.55
N SER A 32 -19.44 1.31 -25.82
CA SER A 32 -18.43 0.45 -26.48
C SER A 32 -17.05 0.57 -25.84
N PHE A 33 -16.65 1.76 -25.40
CA PHE A 33 -15.38 1.98 -24.70
C PHE A 33 -15.35 1.28 -23.33
N PHE A 34 -16.40 1.46 -22.53
CA PHE A 34 -16.49 0.83 -21.22
C PHE A 34 -16.56 -0.69 -21.33
N GLN A 35 -17.32 -1.23 -22.30
CA GLN A 35 -17.37 -2.66 -22.59
C GLN A 35 -16.00 -3.21 -23.01
N ALA A 36 -15.28 -2.51 -23.91
CA ALA A 36 -13.94 -2.93 -24.34
C ALA A 36 -12.96 -2.93 -23.15
N LYS A 37 -13.00 -1.89 -22.30
CA LYS A 37 -12.14 -1.82 -21.10
C LYS A 37 -12.50 -2.86 -20.04
N SER A 38 -13.77 -3.14 -19.84
CA SER A 38 -14.25 -4.20 -18.97
C SER A 38 -13.76 -5.58 -19.44
N LYS A 39 -13.92 -5.89 -20.75
CA LYS A 39 -13.42 -7.14 -21.36
C LYS A 39 -11.89 -7.27 -21.25
N GLU A 40 -11.14 -6.20 -21.57
CA GLU A 40 -9.67 -6.18 -21.42
C GLU A 40 -9.24 -6.50 -19.98
N ARG A 41 -9.94 -5.95 -18.98
CA ARG A 41 -9.65 -6.24 -17.57
C ARG A 41 -9.99 -7.68 -17.19
N VAL A 42 -11.13 -8.20 -17.60
CA VAL A 42 -11.50 -9.59 -17.36
C VAL A 42 -10.45 -10.53 -17.95
N PHE A 43 -10.04 -10.29 -19.19
CA PHE A 43 -8.99 -11.08 -19.84
C PHE A 43 -7.65 -10.99 -19.10
N ARG A 44 -7.22 -9.78 -18.74
CA ARG A 44 -5.94 -9.55 -18.04
C ARG A 44 -5.91 -10.15 -16.63
N ASN A 45 -7.05 -10.16 -15.94
CA ASN A 45 -7.14 -10.65 -14.57
C ASN A 45 -7.47 -12.15 -14.50
N ARG A 46 -7.76 -12.79 -15.63
CA ARG A 46 -8.02 -14.23 -15.68
C ARG A 46 -6.73 -14.98 -15.36
N ILE A 47 -6.82 -15.91 -14.42
CA ILE A 47 -5.75 -16.82 -14.05
C ILE A 47 -5.86 -18.04 -14.96
N SER A 48 -4.93 -18.17 -15.92
CA SER A 48 -4.93 -19.28 -16.87
C SER A 48 -4.08 -20.44 -16.40
N THR A 49 -3.03 -20.17 -15.62
CA THR A 49 -2.05 -21.18 -15.19
C THR A 49 -1.53 -20.82 -13.81
N LEU A 50 -1.24 -21.81 -12.98
CA LEU A 50 -0.51 -21.67 -11.73
C LEU A 50 0.51 -22.80 -11.59
N GLN A 51 1.65 -22.46 -10.99
CA GLN A 51 2.67 -23.41 -10.61
C GLN A 51 2.35 -23.95 -9.21
N ARG A 52 2.41 -25.27 -9.05
CA ARG A 52 2.32 -25.96 -7.76
C ARG A 52 3.67 -25.95 -7.04
N ASP A 53 3.70 -26.34 -5.77
CA ASP A 53 4.92 -26.39 -4.95
C ASP A 53 5.93 -27.43 -5.46
N ASP A 54 5.48 -28.47 -6.16
CA ASP A 54 6.32 -29.46 -6.84
C ASP A 54 6.93 -28.97 -8.16
N GLY A 55 6.64 -27.71 -8.54
CA GLY A 55 7.11 -27.10 -9.79
C GLY A 55 6.24 -27.42 -11.01
N SER A 56 5.27 -28.32 -10.91
CA SER A 56 4.33 -28.61 -12.00
C SER A 56 3.36 -27.44 -12.24
N VAL A 57 2.83 -27.34 -13.47
CA VAL A 57 1.90 -26.28 -13.86
C VAL A 57 0.51 -26.86 -14.07
N THR A 58 -0.50 -26.24 -13.51
CA THR A 58 -1.90 -26.61 -13.71
C THR A 58 -2.67 -25.58 -14.52
N TYR A 59 -3.65 -26.07 -15.29
CA TYR A 59 -4.60 -25.30 -16.11
C TYR A 59 -6.05 -25.61 -15.70
N ASP A 60 -6.26 -26.66 -14.91
CA ASP A 60 -7.58 -27.04 -14.47
C ASP A 60 -8.16 -26.06 -13.48
N GLN A 61 -9.42 -25.67 -13.66
CA GLN A 61 -10.06 -24.62 -12.87
C GLN A 61 -10.20 -25.00 -11.38
N GLN A 62 -10.48 -26.28 -11.08
CA GLN A 62 -10.62 -26.74 -9.69
C GLN A 62 -9.27 -26.77 -9.00
N GLU A 63 -8.24 -27.19 -9.71
CA GLU A 63 -6.87 -27.18 -9.21
C GLU A 63 -6.33 -25.77 -9.02
N LEU A 64 -6.63 -24.82 -9.94
CA LEU A 64 -6.28 -23.38 -9.73
C LEU A 64 -6.90 -22.84 -8.45
N VAL A 65 -8.14 -23.21 -8.13
CA VAL A 65 -8.83 -22.83 -6.89
C VAL A 65 -8.15 -23.47 -5.68
N ALA A 66 -7.77 -24.75 -5.76
CA ALA A 66 -7.08 -25.47 -4.68
C ALA A 66 -5.70 -24.87 -4.39
N VAL A 67 -4.86 -24.66 -5.41
CA VAL A 67 -3.54 -24.01 -5.26
C VAL A 67 -3.66 -22.62 -4.61
N ALA A 68 -4.63 -21.83 -5.04
CA ALA A 68 -4.84 -20.51 -4.43
C ALA A 68 -5.29 -20.61 -2.97
N ARG A 69 -6.22 -21.54 -2.64
CA ARG A 69 -6.67 -21.78 -1.27
C ARG A 69 -5.52 -22.17 -0.36
N ASP A 70 -4.77 -23.18 -0.75
CA ASP A 70 -3.72 -23.77 0.08
C ASP A 70 -2.60 -22.74 0.33
N PHE A 71 -2.17 -22.00 -0.68
CA PHE A 71 -1.20 -20.90 -0.53
C PHE A 71 -1.66 -19.83 0.46
N TYR A 72 -2.92 -19.38 0.42
CA TYR A 72 -3.39 -18.34 1.33
C TYR A 72 -3.73 -18.88 2.72
N MET A 73 -4.16 -20.12 2.85
CA MET A 73 -4.31 -20.76 4.16
C MET A 73 -2.98 -20.83 4.89
N GLU A 74 -1.90 -21.22 4.20
CA GLU A 74 -0.54 -21.22 4.77
C GLU A 74 -0.07 -19.80 5.07
N LEU A 75 -0.23 -18.86 4.13
CA LEU A 75 0.19 -17.47 4.30
C LEU A 75 -0.47 -16.80 5.52
N PHE A 76 -1.74 -17.09 5.78
CA PHE A 76 -2.50 -16.52 6.91
C PHE A 76 -2.48 -17.39 8.16
N ALA A 77 -1.72 -18.47 8.20
CA ALA A 77 -1.49 -19.27 9.39
C ALA A 77 -0.47 -18.60 10.31
N ARG A 78 -0.78 -18.56 11.62
CA ARG A 78 0.08 -17.99 12.66
C ARG A 78 1.43 -18.72 12.72
N GLN A 79 2.49 -18.02 13.06
CA GLN A 79 3.78 -18.62 13.42
C GLN A 79 3.73 -19.25 14.81
N ASP A 80 4.38 -20.40 14.99
CA ASP A 80 4.35 -21.16 16.25
C ASP A 80 5.07 -20.47 17.41
N MET A 81 6.12 -19.72 17.12
CA MET A 81 6.91 -19.02 18.14
C MET A 81 7.04 -17.53 17.82
N LEU A 82 6.40 -16.70 18.63
CA LEU A 82 6.50 -15.24 18.55
C LEU A 82 7.33 -14.72 19.74
N ASP A 83 8.39 -13.99 19.44
CA ASP A 83 9.19 -13.27 20.42
C ASP A 83 8.97 -11.77 20.29
N VAL A 84 7.92 -11.28 20.93
CA VAL A 84 7.48 -9.87 20.84
C VAL A 84 8.21 -8.98 21.83
N ALA A 85 8.67 -9.52 22.95
CA ALA A 85 9.22 -8.75 24.07
C ALA A 85 10.38 -7.81 23.67
N PRO A 86 11.37 -8.22 22.86
CA PRO A 86 12.47 -7.33 22.48
C PRO A 86 12.05 -6.09 21.69
N ILE A 87 10.91 -6.19 20.96
CA ILE A 87 10.35 -5.05 20.24
C ILE A 87 9.58 -4.16 21.22
N ILE A 88 8.71 -4.76 22.01
CA ILE A 88 7.81 -4.04 22.91
C ILE A 88 8.59 -3.24 23.95
N ASP A 89 9.70 -3.76 24.46
CA ASP A 89 10.55 -3.09 25.46
C ASP A 89 11.15 -1.79 24.94
N CYS A 90 11.35 -1.67 23.62
CA CYS A 90 11.88 -0.47 22.99
C CYS A 90 10.81 0.62 22.70
N VAL A 91 9.52 0.28 22.80
CA VAL A 91 8.44 1.19 22.43
C VAL A 91 8.01 2.05 23.63
N PRO A 92 8.08 3.39 23.55
CA PRO A 92 7.58 4.27 24.61
C PRO A 92 6.06 4.42 24.56
N VAL A 93 5.47 4.79 25.69
CA VAL A 93 4.06 5.22 25.75
C VAL A 93 3.95 6.58 25.06
N ARG A 94 2.97 6.73 24.16
CA ARG A 94 2.70 7.98 23.41
C ARG A 94 1.23 8.39 23.43
N VAL A 95 0.33 7.46 23.70
CA VAL A 95 -1.10 7.76 23.80
C VAL A 95 -1.38 8.28 25.20
N SER A 96 -1.82 9.52 25.29
CA SER A 96 -2.20 10.18 26.54
C SER A 96 -3.59 9.74 27.02
N ASP A 97 -3.91 10.02 28.28
CA ASP A 97 -5.25 9.78 28.84
C ASP A 97 -6.31 10.58 28.06
N GLN A 98 -6.02 11.83 27.69
CA GLN A 98 -6.92 12.66 26.88
C GLN A 98 -7.22 12.04 25.52
N MET A 99 -6.21 11.47 24.84
CA MET A 99 -6.41 10.75 23.57
C MET A 99 -7.28 9.50 23.79
N ASN A 100 -7.04 8.78 24.87
CA ASN A 100 -7.83 7.61 25.22
C ASN A 100 -9.30 7.96 25.50
N ASP A 101 -9.58 9.05 26.21
CA ASP A 101 -10.95 9.52 26.45
C ASP A 101 -11.68 9.79 25.13
N GLU A 102 -11.02 10.41 24.15
CA GLU A 102 -11.58 10.63 22.81
C GLU A 102 -11.78 9.34 22.00
N LEU A 103 -10.85 8.38 22.12
CA LEU A 103 -10.93 7.09 21.41
C LEU A 103 -12.07 6.21 21.91
N VAL A 104 -12.33 6.21 23.24
CA VAL A 104 -13.34 5.34 23.87
C VAL A 104 -14.67 6.03 24.15
N LYS A 105 -14.80 7.33 23.86
CA LYS A 105 -16.08 8.02 24.06
C LYS A 105 -17.24 7.31 23.38
N PRO A 106 -18.49 7.47 23.84
CA PRO A 106 -19.66 6.86 23.23
C PRO A 106 -19.70 7.11 21.71
N PHE A 107 -20.02 6.08 20.94
CA PHE A 107 -20.17 6.19 19.49
C PHE A 107 -21.53 6.81 19.13
N THR A 108 -21.55 7.60 18.06
CA THR A 108 -22.74 8.34 17.63
C THR A 108 -23.20 7.97 16.23
N ALA A 109 -24.51 8.11 15.97
CA ALA A 109 -25.09 7.89 14.64
C ALA A 109 -24.43 8.79 13.57
N SER A 110 -24.06 10.01 13.93
CA SER A 110 -23.37 10.96 13.03
C SER A 110 -22.02 10.46 12.56
N GLU A 111 -21.26 9.76 13.43
CA GLU A 111 -19.98 9.15 13.02
C GLU A 111 -20.18 8.05 11.97
N PHE A 112 -21.27 7.27 12.08
CA PHE A 112 -21.58 6.19 11.15
C PHE A 112 -21.99 6.73 9.78
N GLU A 113 -22.87 7.72 9.79
CA GLU A 113 -23.28 8.42 8.57
C GLU A 113 -22.06 9.04 7.88
N LYS A 114 -21.25 9.79 8.62
CA LYS A 114 -20.00 10.38 8.09
C LYS A 114 -19.07 9.31 7.53
N ALA A 115 -18.87 8.20 8.25
CA ALA A 115 -18.02 7.10 7.79
C ALA A 115 -18.51 6.49 6.48
N LEU A 116 -19.83 6.27 6.35
CA LEU A 116 -20.46 5.77 5.12
C LEU A 116 -20.29 6.76 3.95
N PHE A 117 -20.62 8.05 4.16
CA PHE A 117 -20.55 9.06 3.08
C PHE A 117 -19.11 9.43 2.67
N MET A 118 -18.10 9.08 3.47
CA MET A 118 -16.68 9.12 3.06
C MET A 118 -16.28 7.96 2.14
N MET A 119 -17.10 6.94 1.96
CA MET A 119 -16.81 5.83 1.07
C MET A 119 -17.22 6.18 -0.36
N ASP A 120 -16.42 5.76 -1.34
CA ASP A 120 -16.79 5.90 -2.75
C ASP A 120 -17.97 4.97 -3.07
N PRO A 121 -19.09 5.51 -3.60
CA PRO A 121 -20.30 4.74 -3.90
C PRO A 121 -20.09 3.62 -4.91
N ASN A 122 -19.08 3.75 -5.79
CA ASN A 122 -18.85 2.87 -6.93
C ASN A 122 -17.80 1.78 -6.69
N LYS A 123 -17.21 1.71 -5.49
CA LYS A 123 -16.24 0.62 -5.18
C LYS A 123 -16.94 -0.74 -5.08
N ALA A 124 -16.17 -1.79 -5.36
CA ALA A 124 -16.68 -3.17 -5.33
C ALA A 124 -17.28 -3.52 -3.95
N PRO A 125 -18.43 -4.19 -3.95
CA PRO A 125 -19.09 -4.67 -2.73
C PRO A 125 -18.32 -5.83 -2.11
N GLY A 126 -18.71 -6.20 -0.88
CA GLY A 126 -18.33 -7.44 -0.23
C GLY A 126 -19.13 -8.64 -0.76
N PRO A 127 -19.06 -9.78 -0.04
CA PRO A 127 -19.83 -11.00 -0.38
C PRO A 127 -21.34 -10.80 -0.44
N ASP A 128 -21.89 -9.84 0.33
CA ASP A 128 -23.32 -9.51 0.35
C ASP A 128 -23.83 -8.81 -0.92
N GLY A 129 -22.93 -8.34 -1.79
CA GLY A 129 -23.25 -7.69 -3.04
C GLY A 129 -23.69 -6.22 -2.93
N PHE A 130 -23.81 -5.65 -1.72
CA PHE A 130 -24.25 -4.26 -1.52
C PHE A 130 -23.07 -3.29 -1.55
N THR A 131 -23.16 -2.29 -2.43
CA THR A 131 -22.16 -1.20 -2.52
C THR A 131 -22.39 -0.12 -1.47
N ALA A 132 -21.39 0.73 -1.21
CA ALA A 132 -21.58 1.92 -0.37
C ALA A 132 -22.69 2.84 -0.94
N GLY A 133 -22.76 2.96 -2.27
CA GLY A 133 -23.80 3.74 -2.95
C GLY A 133 -25.22 3.28 -2.65
N PHE A 134 -25.46 1.96 -2.48
CA PHE A 134 -26.75 1.45 -2.04
C PHE A 134 -27.13 1.98 -0.66
N PHE A 135 -26.21 1.88 0.32
CA PHE A 135 -26.46 2.37 1.68
C PHE A 135 -26.61 3.89 1.71
N GLN A 136 -25.83 4.64 0.94
CA GLN A 136 -25.91 6.10 0.85
C GLN A 136 -27.26 6.55 0.28
N LEU A 137 -27.71 5.91 -0.83
CA LEU A 137 -28.97 6.24 -1.50
C LEU A 137 -30.20 5.98 -0.60
N HIS A 138 -30.15 4.88 0.15
CA HIS A 138 -31.26 4.43 1.00
C HIS A 138 -31.09 4.80 2.47
N TRP A 139 -30.12 5.66 2.83
CA TRP A 139 -29.77 5.97 4.21
C TRP A 139 -30.95 6.44 5.07
N LYS A 140 -31.83 7.26 4.51
CA LYS A 140 -33.03 7.73 5.22
C LYS A 140 -33.94 6.59 5.70
N LEU A 141 -33.97 5.47 4.95
CA LEU A 141 -34.81 4.31 5.26
C LEU A 141 -34.10 3.32 6.18
N ILE A 142 -32.86 2.95 5.84
CA ILE A 142 -32.13 1.85 6.51
C ILE A 142 -31.18 2.35 7.60
N GLY A 143 -30.85 3.65 7.62
CA GLY A 143 -29.88 4.24 8.54
C GLY A 143 -30.13 3.92 10.02
N PRO A 144 -31.38 4.01 10.54
CA PRO A 144 -31.68 3.64 11.93
C PRO A 144 -31.32 2.18 12.26
N SER A 145 -31.60 1.25 11.34
CA SER A 145 -31.28 -0.18 11.54
C SER A 145 -29.76 -0.44 11.46
N VAL A 146 -29.07 0.19 10.49
CA VAL A 146 -27.62 0.14 10.36
C VAL A 146 -26.95 0.71 11.61
N THR A 147 -27.39 1.87 12.08
CA THR A 147 -26.90 2.52 13.29
C THR A 147 -27.01 1.60 14.51
N ARG A 148 -28.16 0.96 14.69
CA ARG A 148 -28.38 0.01 15.80
C ARG A 148 -27.40 -1.16 15.74
N ALA A 149 -27.25 -1.79 14.57
CA ALA A 149 -26.35 -2.93 14.40
C ALA A 149 -24.88 -2.57 14.63
N VAL A 150 -24.44 -1.38 14.16
CA VAL A 150 -23.08 -0.88 14.37
C VAL A 150 -22.83 -0.54 15.85
N LEU A 151 -23.79 0.12 16.50
CA LEU A 151 -23.72 0.43 17.94
C LEU A 151 -23.63 -0.82 18.80
N ASP A 152 -24.45 -1.83 18.50
CA ASP A 152 -24.42 -3.10 19.24
C ASP A 152 -23.02 -3.72 19.21
N PHE A 153 -22.40 -3.80 18.05
CA PHE A 153 -21.03 -4.31 17.93
C PHE A 153 -20.01 -3.42 18.67
N LEU A 154 -20.05 -2.10 18.48
CA LEU A 154 -19.05 -1.18 19.06
C LEU A 154 -19.20 -1.08 20.59
N ASN A 155 -20.39 -1.32 21.15
CA ASN A 155 -20.63 -1.36 22.59
C ASN A 155 -20.35 -2.73 23.23
N GLY A 156 -19.73 -3.66 22.54
CA GLY A 156 -19.27 -4.93 23.09
C GLY A 156 -19.98 -6.16 22.57
N GLY A 157 -21.02 -6.02 21.74
CA GLY A 157 -21.70 -7.11 21.06
C GLY A 157 -20.77 -7.89 20.12
N GLN A 158 -21.17 -9.10 19.78
CA GLN A 158 -20.43 -9.91 18.81
C GLN A 158 -20.70 -9.45 17.38
N MET A 159 -19.66 -9.43 16.56
CA MET A 159 -19.83 -9.23 15.11
C MET A 159 -20.49 -10.47 14.51
N PRO A 160 -21.70 -10.33 13.91
CA PRO A 160 -22.29 -11.45 13.18
C PRO A 160 -21.34 -11.97 12.10
N SER A 161 -21.17 -13.29 12.02
CA SER A 161 -20.20 -13.90 11.09
C SER A 161 -20.44 -13.47 9.65
N ALA A 162 -21.70 -13.38 9.22
CA ALA A 162 -22.08 -12.93 7.88
C ALA A 162 -21.62 -11.49 7.57
N VAL A 163 -21.53 -10.60 8.57
CA VAL A 163 -21.10 -9.20 8.38
C VAL A 163 -19.61 -9.13 8.13
N ASN A 164 -18.78 -9.96 8.78
CA ASN A 164 -17.33 -9.96 8.62
C ASN A 164 -16.80 -11.03 7.67
N MET A 165 -17.66 -11.56 6.79
CA MET A 165 -17.20 -12.36 5.64
C MET A 165 -16.46 -11.48 4.64
N THR A 166 -15.40 -12.01 4.06
CA THR A 166 -14.52 -11.28 3.13
C THR A 166 -14.20 -12.16 1.93
N THR A 167 -14.36 -11.64 0.72
CA THR A 167 -13.90 -12.29 -0.50
C THR A 167 -12.57 -11.67 -0.92
N ILE A 168 -11.53 -12.50 -1.04
CA ILE A 168 -10.23 -12.10 -1.58
C ILE A 168 -10.26 -12.26 -3.10
N VAL A 169 -9.93 -11.17 -3.81
CA VAL A 169 -9.74 -11.20 -5.27
C VAL A 169 -8.26 -11.00 -5.59
N LEU A 170 -7.76 -11.72 -6.58
CA LEU A 170 -6.36 -11.78 -6.95
C LEU A 170 -6.09 -10.82 -8.11
N ILE A 171 -5.26 -9.80 -7.88
CA ILE A 171 -4.87 -8.83 -8.89
C ILE A 171 -3.44 -9.11 -9.35
N PRO A 172 -3.20 -9.39 -10.66
CA PRO A 172 -1.86 -9.64 -11.18
C PRO A 172 -0.91 -8.44 -10.99
N LYS A 173 0.28 -8.69 -10.47
CA LYS A 173 1.38 -7.70 -10.39
C LYS A 173 2.19 -7.62 -11.66
N VAL A 174 2.26 -8.73 -12.41
CA VAL A 174 3.01 -8.90 -13.66
C VAL A 174 2.09 -9.41 -14.76
N LYS A 175 2.54 -9.38 -16.01
CA LYS A 175 1.81 -10.02 -17.12
C LYS A 175 1.98 -11.54 -17.02
N ASN A 176 0.88 -12.29 -17.19
CA ASN A 176 0.83 -13.75 -17.17
C ASN A 176 1.52 -14.37 -15.94
N PRO A 177 1.07 -14.05 -14.70
CA PRO A 177 1.68 -14.58 -13.49
C PRO A 177 1.39 -16.07 -13.36
N GLN A 178 2.41 -16.85 -13.03
CA GLN A 178 2.31 -18.28 -12.75
C GLN A 178 2.49 -18.61 -11.27
N ASP A 179 3.22 -17.75 -10.51
CA ASP A 179 3.43 -17.90 -9.08
C ASP A 179 2.39 -17.07 -8.29
N MET A 180 1.83 -17.66 -7.24
CA MET A 180 0.90 -16.96 -6.32
C MET A 180 1.50 -15.73 -5.65
N LYS A 181 2.82 -15.63 -5.52
CA LYS A 181 3.54 -14.44 -5.04
C LYS A 181 3.35 -13.23 -5.96
N ASN A 182 3.07 -13.47 -7.24
CA ASN A 182 2.86 -12.44 -8.26
C ASN A 182 1.44 -11.88 -8.29
N PHE A 183 0.58 -12.28 -7.36
CA PHE A 183 -0.74 -11.67 -7.17
C PHE A 183 -0.77 -10.78 -5.92
N ARG A 184 -1.64 -9.76 -5.96
CA ARG A 184 -1.99 -8.94 -4.80
C ARG A 184 -3.38 -9.36 -4.33
N PRO A 185 -3.54 -9.83 -3.08
CA PRO A 185 -4.84 -10.15 -2.54
C PRO A 185 -5.56 -8.85 -2.14
N ILE A 186 -6.71 -8.58 -2.73
CA ILE A 186 -7.56 -7.46 -2.34
C ILE A 186 -8.78 -8.01 -1.63
N SER A 187 -9.00 -7.56 -0.41
CA SER A 187 -10.10 -7.98 0.46
C SER A 187 -11.35 -7.15 0.18
N LEU A 188 -12.40 -7.81 -0.30
CA LEU A 188 -13.72 -7.23 -0.50
C LEU A 188 -14.54 -7.50 0.77
N CYS A 189 -14.61 -6.51 1.66
CA CYS A 189 -15.39 -6.56 2.90
C CYS A 189 -16.79 -5.98 2.68
N ASN A 190 -17.79 -6.45 3.43
CA ASN A 190 -19.14 -5.89 3.43
C ASN A 190 -19.13 -4.43 3.94
N VAL A 191 -20.05 -3.62 3.41
CA VAL A 191 -20.11 -2.19 3.75
C VAL A 191 -20.46 -1.99 5.23
N LEU A 192 -21.33 -2.80 5.78
CA LEU A 192 -21.68 -2.74 7.21
C LEU A 192 -20.44 -2.92 8.11
N TYR A 193 -19.59 -3.91 7.81
CA TYR A 193 -18.29 -4.05 8.47
C TYR A 193 -17.39 -2.83 8.27
N LYS A 194 -17.31 -2.33 7.02
CA LYS A 194 -16.49 -1.16 6.70
C LYS A 194 -16.91 0.10 7.45
N ILE A 195 -18.20 0.27 7.79
CA ILE A 195 -18.65 1.38 8.63
C ILE A 195 -18.01 1.28 10.01
N CYS A 196 -18.08 0.11 10.66
CA CYS A 196 -17.44 -0.12 11.98
C CYS A 196 -15.94 0.20 11.93
N SER A 197 -15.23 -0.42 10.98
CA SER A 197 -13.79 -0.25 10.78
C SER A 197 -13.41 1.20 10.45
N LYS A 198 -14.22 1.91 9.64
CA LYS A 198 -13.96 3.30 9.25
C LYS A 198 -14.17 4.28 10.40
N VAL A 199 -15.13 4.04 11.28
CA VAL A 199 -15.34 4.86 12.48
C VAL A 199 -14.12 4.75 13.40
N LEU A 200 -13.65 3.54 13.67
CA LEU A 200 -12.43 3.33 14.47
C LEU A 200 -11.20 3.98 13.81
N ALA A 201 -11.07 3.82 12.50
CA ALA A 201 -10.01 4.45 11.71
C ALA A 201 -10.07 5.99 11.77
N ASN A 202 -11.26 6.57 11.70
CA ASN A 202 -11.44 8.03 11.76
C ASN A 202 -11.05 8.58 13.13
N ARG A 203 -11.39 7.88 14.24
CA ARG A 203 -10.95 8.28 15.60
C ARG A 203 -9.44 8.18 15.76
N LEU A 204 -8.84 7.05 15.35
CA LEU A 204 -7.39 6.85 15.42
C LEU A 204 -6.62 7.90 14.61
N ARG A 205 -7.15 8.28 13.44
CA ARG A 205 -6.52 9.24 12.54
C ARG A 205 -6.26 10.61 13.17
N LEU A 206 -7.04 11.00 14.17
CA LEU A 206 -6.91 12.31 14.83
C LEU A 206 -5.56 12.47 15.55
N PHE A 207 -4.97 11.37 16.01
CA PHE A 207 -3.80 11.36 16.87
C PHE A 207 -2.56 10.73 16.23
N LEU A 208 -2.65 10.30 14.95
CA LEU A 208 -1.54 9.59 14.29
C LEU A 208 -0.26 10.42 14.23
N ASP A 209 -0.37 11.74 14.06
CA ASP A 209 0.81 12.60 13.97
C ASP A 209 1.62 12.64 15.29
N GLU A 210 0.94 12.47 16.42
CA GLU A 210 1.57 12.42 17.74
C GLU A 210 2.06 11.00 18.10
N ILE A 211 1.36 9.96 17.60
CA ILE A 211 1.65 8.57 17.94
C ILE A 211 2.77 8.00 17.06
N VAL A 212 2.77 8.33 15.77
CA VAL A 212 3.68 7.79 14.76
C VAL A 212 4.91 8.68 14.62
N LEU A 213 6.11 8.08 14.68
CA LEU A 213 7.39 8.78 14.55
C LEU A 213 7.52 9.52 13.20
N GLU A 214 8.35 10.55 13.18
CA GLU A 214 8.58 11.43 12.01
C GLU A 214 9.12 10.68 10.78
N GLU A 215 9.80 9.56 10.98
CA GLU A 215 10.36 8.76 9.91
C GLU A 215 9.31 8.07 9.03
N GLN A 216 8.09 7.87 9.54
CA GLN A 216 6.97 7.31 8.79
C GLN A 216 6.05 8.41 8.27
N SER A 217 5.93 8.53 6.94
CA SER A 217 5.10 9.60 6.34
C SER A 217 3.81 9.09 5.69
N ALA A 218 3.67 7.78 5.48
CA ALA A 218 2.47 7.24 4.83
C ALA A 218 1.25 7.32 5.75
N PHE A 219 0.09 7.70 5.19
CA PHE A 219 -1.22 7.72 5.83
C PHE A 219 -1.36 8.62 7.06
N VAL A 220 -0.32 9.33 7.48
CA VAL A 220 -0.34 10.28 8.58
C VAL A 220 -0.82 11.64 8.05
N PRO A 221 -1.82 12.28 8.67
CA PRO A 221 -2.29 13.59 8.23
C PRO A 221 -1.18 14.64 8.25
N GLY A 222 -1.11 15.46 7.20
CA GLY A 222 -0.14 16.56 7.10
C GLY A 222 1.23 16.14 6.55
N ARG A 223 1.61 14.86 6.57
CA ARG A 223 2.89 14.38 6.01
C ARG A 223 2.75 14.08 4.51
N LEU A 224 3.76 14.44 3.73
CA LEU A 224 3.72 14.33 2.28
C LEU A 224 4.73 13.28 1.78
N ILE A 225 4.33 12.53 0.76
CA ILE A 225 5.23 11.59 0.07
C ILE A 225 6.44 12.31 -0.55
N THR A 226 6.28 13.58 -0.94
CA THR A 226 7.34 14.42 -1.51
C THR A 226 8.45 14.67 -0.51
N ASP A 227 8.14 14.81 0.77
CA ASP A 227 9.13 15.06 1.83
C ASP A 227 10.06 13.85 1.97
N ASN A 228 9.50 12.63 2.01
CA ASN A 228 10.31 11.42 2.02
C ASN A 228 11.24 11.32 0.81
N VAL A 229 10.73 11.65 -0.38
CA VAL A 229 11.55 11.62 -1.60
C VAL A 229 12.69 12.63 -1.52
N LEU A 230 12.42 13.86 -1.08
CA LEU A 230 13.43 14.91 -0.98
C LEU A 230 14.48 14.60 0.09
N ILE A 231 14.06 14.10 1.26
CA ILE A 231 15.00 13.69 2.32
C ILE A 231 15.87 12.52 1.83
N ALA A 232 15.28 11.50 1.22
CA ALA A 232 16.05 10.38 0.66
C ALA A 232 17.03 10.84 -0.41
N TYR A 233 16.62 11.79 -1.26
CA TYR A 233 17.48 12.40 -2.29
C TYR A 233 18.66 13.16 -1.65
N GLU A 234 18.40 14.01 -0.68
CA GLU A 234 19.45 14.77 0.01
C GLU A 234 20.44 13.86 0.75
N CYS A 235 19.95 12.85 1.43
CA CYS A 235 20.79 11.85 2.10
C CYS A 235 21.69 11.10 1.10
N THR A 236 21.13 10.59 0.00
CA THR A 236 21.90 9.90 -1.03
C THR A 236 22.87 10.81 -1.78
N HIS A 237 22.47 12.07 -2.01
CA HIS A 237 23.34 13.08 -2.62
C HIS A 237 24.51 13.43 -1.69
N TYR A 238 24.25 13.61 -0.40
CA TYR A 238 25.30 13.80 0.61
C TYR A 238 26.26 12.60 0.64
N LEU A 239 25.73 11.38 0.67
CA LEU A 239 26.52 10.16 0.64
C LEU A 239 27.44 10.10 -0.59
N LYS A 240 26.97 10.49 -1.78
CA LYS A 240 27.78 10.54 -3.01
C LYS A 240 28.96 11.52 -2.93
N ARG A 241 28.83 12.61 -2.19
CA ARG A 241 29.83 13.67 -2.08
C ARG A 241 30.78 13.52 -0.91
N LYS A 242 30.42 12.72 0.09
CA LYS A 242 31.21 12.51 1.30
C LYS A 242 32.55 11.86 0.96
N LYS A 243 33.64 12.58 1.27
CA LYS A 243 35.02 12.06 1.20
C LYS A 243 35.43 11.68 2.62
N GLY A 244 35.89 10.45 2.85
CA GLY A 244 36.37 10.02 4.17
C GLY A 244 36.48 8.49 4.30
N LYS A 245 37.16 8.03 5.36
CA LYS A 245 37.41 6.59 5.62
C LYS A 245 36.23 5.86 6.23
N LEU A 246 35.31 6.56 6.91
CA LEU A 246 34.10 6.01 7.49
C LEU A 246 32.96 6.20 6.49
N GLY A 247 32.58 5.14 5.85
CA GLY A 247 31.52 5.17 4.88
C GLY A 247 30.14 4.87 5.47
N ALA A 248 29.13 5.34 4.80
CA ALA A 248 27.77 4.95 5.07
C ALA A 248 27.13 4.38 3.80
N CYS A 249 26.19 3.47 3.96
CA CYS A 249 25.38 2.94 2.87
C CYS A 249 23.90 3.25 3.13
N ALA A 250 23.13 3.29 2.06
CA ALA A 250 21.67 3.30 2.13
C ALA A 250 21.15 1.94 1.69
N ILE A 251 20.33 1.31 2.51
CA ILE A 251 19.76 -0.01 2.24
C ILE A 251 18.27 0.17 2.08
N LYS A 252 17.77 -0.08 0.87
CA LYS A 252 16.34 -0.11 0.61
C LYS A 252 15.83 -1.51 0.87
N LEU A 253 14.89 -1.62 1.78
CA LEU A 253 14.25 -2.86 2.20
C LEU A 253 12.87 -2.96 1.58
N ASP A 254 12.56 -4.10 0.97
CA ASP A 254 11.24 -4.48 0.48
C ASP A 254 10.63 -5.49 1.46
N MET A 255 9.44 -5.21 2.00
CA MET A 255 8.79 -6.14 2.91
C MET A 255 7.98 -7.17 2.14
N ALA A 256 8.23 -8.45 2.39
CA ALA A 256 7.51 -9.55 1.75
C ALA A 256 6.09 -9.66 2.31
N LYS A 257 5.06 -9.46 1.45
CA LYS A 257 3.67 -9.63 1.89
C LYS A 257 3.33 -8.86 3.19
N ALA A 258 3.76 -7.62 3.28
CA ALA A 258 3.77 -6.79 4.49
C ALA A 258 2.46 -6.79 5.30
N TYR A 259 1.31 -6.69 4.63
CA TYR A 259 -0.01 -6.75 5.29
C TYR A 259 -0.41 -8.17 5.67
N ASP A 260 -0.05 -9.14 4.86
CA ASP A 260 -0.57 -10.51 4.96
C ASP A 260 0.08 -11.30 6.11
N GLN A 261 1.28 -10.87 6.56
CA GLN A 261 2.09 -11.57 7.56
C GLN A 261 2.07 -10.93 8.96
N VAL A 262 1.36 -9.82 9.16
CA VAL A 262 1.29 -9.16 10.47
C VAL A 262 0.65 -10.06 11.51
N GLU A 263 1.36 -10.38 12.58
CA GLU A 263 0.86 -11.19 13.68
C GLU A 263 -0.11 -10.40 14.58
N TRP A 264 -1.29 -10.97 14.86
CA TRP A 264 -2.33 -10.28 15.60
C TRP A 264 -1.96 -10.03 17.07
N GLU A 265 -1.22 -10.95 17.67
CA GLU A 265 -0.73 -10.77 19.04
C GLU A 265 0.26 -9.62 19.13
N TYR A 266 1.11 -9.45 18.10
CA TYR A 266 2.01 -8.30 17.99
C TYR A 266 1.22 -6.98 17.90
N VAL A 267 0.18 -6.92 17.03
CA VAL A 267 -0.72 -5.74 16.95
C VAL A 267 -1.29 -5.40 18.31
N ARG A 268 -1.82 -6.39 19.04
CA ARG A 268 -2.40 -6.21 20.34
C ARG A 268 -1.39 -5.64 21.35
N GLN A 269 -0.21 -6.25 21.43
CA GLN A 269 0.81 -5.86 22.41
C GLN A 269 1.41 -4.49 22.11
N ILE A 270 1.68 -4.16 20.85
CA ILE A 270 2.23 -2.84 20.50
C ILE A 270 1.22 -1.72 20.78
N MET A 271 -0.07 -1.94 20.52
CA MET A 271 -1.09 -0.97 20.88
C MET A 271 -1.18 -0.75 22.39
N LEU A 272 -1.19 -1.81 23.20
CA LEU A 272 -1.18 -1.69 24.66
C LEU A 272 0.07 -0.96 25.16
N LYS A 273 1.23 -1.26 24.61
CA LYS A 273 2.51 -0.63 24.99
C LYS A 273 2.57 0.85 24.60
N LEU A 274 1.99 1.22 23.47
CA LEU A 274 1.86 2.64 23.07
C LEU A 274 0.94 3.42 24.02
N GLY A 275 0.13 2.73 24.87
CA GLY A 275 -0.74 3.35 25.85
C GLY A 275 -2.21 3.40 25.44
N PHE A 276 -2.64 2.69 24.40
CA PHE A 276 -4.06 2.63 24.03
C PHE A 276 -4.88 1.93 25.11
N HIS A 277 -6.07 2.48 25.38
CA HIS A 277 -7.01 1.90 26.32
C HIS A 277 -7.43 0.48 25.88
N CYS A 278 -7.48 -0.46 26.84
CA CYS A 278 -7.75 -1.88 26.57
C CYS A 278 -9.09 -2.12 25.84
N ASN A 279 -10.12 -1.31 26.08
CA ASN A 279 -11.41 -1.41 25.40
C ASN A 279 -11.26 -1.07 23.89
N PHE A 280 -10.48 -0.03 23.55
CA PHE A 280 -10.23 0.32 22.15
C PHE A 280 -9.42 -0.76 21.43
N VAL A 281 -8.38 -1.28 22.08
CA VAL A 281 -7.59 -2.41 21.55
C VAL A 281 -8.48 -3.63 21.35
N SER A 282 -9.35 -3.96 22.29
CA SER A 282 -10.30 -5.09 22.20
C SER A 282 -11.26 -4.93 21.01
N LEU A 283 -11.78 -3.72 20.76
CA LEU A 283 -12.61 -3.42 19.58
C LEU A 283 -11.86 -3.69 18.27
N ILE A 284 -10.64 -3.17 18.17
CA ILE A 284 -9.77 -3.41 16.99
C ILE A 284 -9.54 -4.90 16.80
N MET A 285 -9.15 -5.62 17.84
CA MET A 285 -8.87 -7.06 17.77
C MET A 285 -10.10 -7.87 17.37
N ARG A 286 -11.30 -7.50 17.84
CA ARG A 286 -12.54 -8.12 17.37
C ARG A 286 -12.80 -7.90 15.89
N CYS A 287 -12.52 -6.71 15.35
CA CYS A 287 -12.61 -6.44 13.90
C CYS A 287 -11.67 -7.35 13.10
N VAL A 288 -10.44 -7.52 13.59
CA VAL A 288 -9.40 -8.27 12.88
C VAL A 288 -9.61 -9.77 12.98
N SER A 289 -9.91 -10.31 14.17
CA SER A 289 -9.91 -11.75 14.44
C SER A 289 -11.23 -12.47 14.14
N SER A 290 -12.35 -11.76 13.98
CA SER A 290 -13.66 -12.38 13.69
C SER A 290 -13.90 -12.64 12.20
N VAL A 291 -12.91 -12.41 11.34
CA VAL A 291 -13.04 -12.54 9.88
C VAL A 291 -13.11 -13.99 9.42
N SER A 292 -13.95 -14.24 8.40
CA SER A 292 -13.89 -15.45 7.57
C SER A 292 -13.59 -15.06 6.12
N MET A 293 -12.64 -15.75 5.50
CA MET A 293 -12.14 -15.42 4.17
C MET A 293 -12.45 -16.51 3.16
N SER A 294 -12.79 -16.12 1.93
CA SER A 294 -12.89 -16.99 0.76
C SER A 294 -12.14 -16.35 -0.40
N ILE A 295 -11.53 -17.16 -1.27
CA ILE A 295 -10.74 -16.66 -2.41
C ILE A 295 -11.53 -16.85 -3.69
N LYS A 296 -11.56 -15.81 -4.53
CA LYS A 296 -12.23 -15.85 -5.82
C LYS A 296 -11.22 -16.02 -6.95
N VAL A 297 -11.28 -17.16 -7.64
CA VAL A 297 -10.43 -17.50 -8.80
C VAL A 297 -11.32 -17.67 -10.02
N ASN A 298 -11.20 -16.81 -11.03
CA ASN A 298 -11.98 -16.84 -12.27
C ASN A 298 -13.50 -16.94 -12.07
N GLY A 299 -14.02 -16.36 -10.99
CA GLY A 299 -15.45 -16.40 -10.66
C GLY A 299 -15.84 -17.47 -9.63
N MET A 300 -15.08 -18.53 -9.46
CA MET A 300 -15.30 -19.56 -8.44
C MET A 300 -14.78 -19.13 -7.08
N LEU A 301 -15.52 -19.45 -6.02
CA LEU A 301 -15.14 -19.21 -4.63
C LEU A 301 -14.60 -20.49 -3.99
N THR A 302 -13.57 -20.35 -3.15
CA THR A 302 -13.16 -21.40 -2.22
C THR A 302 -14.16 -21.53 -1.08
N GLU A 303 -14.07 -22.60 -0.31
CA GLU A 303 -14.68 -22.63 1.02
C GLU A 303 -14.12 -21.52 1.91
N TYR A 304 -14.92 -21.11 2.89
CA TYR A 304 -14.50 -20.11 3.87
C TYR A 304 -13.52 -20.72 4.87
N PHE A 305 -12.43 -20.02 5.13
CA PHE A 305 -11.45 -20.35 6.17
C PHE A 305 -11.25 -19.17 7.12
N ARG A 306 -10.73 -19.44 8.32
CA ARG A 306 -10.41 -18.42 9.31
C ARG A 306 -8.90 -18.22 9.35
N PRO A 307 -8.40 -17.02 9.04
CA PRO A 307 -6.99 -16.69 9.23
C PRO A 307 -6.66 -16.60 10.72
N SER A 308 -5.38 -16.69 11.05
CA SER A 308 -4.86 -16.47 12.41
C SER A 308 -3.80 -15.37 12.48
N ARG A 309 -3.43 -14.78 11.35
CA ARG A 309 -2.61 -13.55 11.20
C ARG A 309 -3.02 -12.78 9.96
N GLY A 310 -2.38 -11.65 9.74
CA GLY A 310 -2.58 -10.76 8.59
C GLY A 310 -3.66 -9.71 8.80
N ILE A 311 -3.47 -8.56 8.15
CA ILE A 311 -4.44 -7.46 8.11
C ILE A 311 -4.90 -7.27 6.67
N ARG A 312 -6.19 -6.94 6.47
CA ARG A 312 -6.81 -6.98 5.14
C ARG A 312 -6.40 -5.80 4.25
N GLN A 313 -5.96 -6.08 3.04
CA GLN A 313 -5.73 -5.05 2.02
C GLN A 313 -7.09 -4.57 1.46
N GLY A 314 -7.54 -3.39 1.89
CA GLY A 314 -8.84 -2.81 1.52
C GLY A 314 -9.79 -2.57 2.70
N ASP A 315 -9.39 -2.92 3.91
CA ASP A 315 -10.08 -2.58 5.15
C ASP A 315 -9.65 -1.15 5.59
N PRO A 316 -10.59 -0.26 5.94
CA PRO A 316 -10.27 1.11 6.35
C PRO A 316 -9.28 1.26 7.51
N ILE A 317 -9.26 0.33 8.47
CA ILE A 317 -8.37 0.40 9.64
C ILE A 317 -6.97 -0.16 9.37
N SER A 318 -6.84 -1.10 8.41
CA SER A 318 -5.59 -1.83 8.17
C SER A 318 -4.36 -0.95 7.91
N PRO A 319 -4.43 0.15 7.12
CA PRO A 319 -3.28 1.04 6.96
C PRO A 319 -2.75 1.59 8.28
N TYR A 320 -3.61 1.97 9.21
CA TYR A 320 -3.23 2.54 10.49
C TYR A 320 -2.64 1.48 11.42
N LEU A 321 -3.21 0.27 11.43
CA LEU A 321 -2.61 -0.85 12.18
C LEU A 321 -1.22 -1.18 11.66
N PHE A 322 -1.02 -1.13 10.35
CA PHE A 322 0.30 -1.32 9.75
C PHE A 322 1.30 -0.26 10.23
N LEU A 323 0.89 1.02 10.30
CA LEU A 323 1.75 2.09 10.84
C LEU A 323 2.14 1.81 12.29
N LEU A 324 1.18 1.44 13.14
CA LEU A 324 1.48 1.09 14.55
C LEU A 324 2.45 -0.10 14.64
N CYS A 325 2.32 -1.10 13.76
CA CYS A 325 3.27 -2.20 13.68
C CYS A 325 4.68 -1.73 13.26
N SER A 326 4.77 -0.82 12.29
CA SER A 326 6.06 -0.30 11.81
C SER A 326 6.80 0.56 12.85
N GLU A 327 6.08 1.11 13.85
CA GLU A 327 6.69 1.82 14.99
C GLU A 327 7.65 0.93 15.79
N GLY A 328 7.36 -0.36 15.91
CA GLY A 328 8.29 -1.30 16.55
C GLY A 328 9.61 -1.41 15.81
N LEU A 329 9.62 -1.42 14.46
CA LEU A 329 10.85 -1.38 13.66
C LEU A 329 11.60 -0.05 13.88
N SER A 330 10.89 1.07 13.82
CA SER A 330 11.48 2.39 14.07
C SER A 330 12.12 2.49 15.45
N CYS A 331 11.44 2.00 16.48
CA CYS A 331 11.96 1.98 17.85
C CYS A 331 13.18 1.06 17.99
N LEU A 332 13.18 -0.12 17.36
CA LEU A 332 14.35 -1.00 17.35
C LEU A 332 15.55 -0.36 16.64
N LEU A 333 15.35 0.26 15.48
CA LEU A 333 16.41 0.94 14.74
C LEU A 333 16.99 2.10 15.56
N LYS A 334 16.15 2.84 16.29
CA LYS A 334 16.60 3.95 17.16
C LYS A 334 17.24 3.46 18.46
N SER A 335 16.72 2.44 19.12
CA SER A 335 17.23 1.97 20.43
C SER A 335 18.57 1.27 20.33
N LYS A 336 18.77 0.46 19.29
CA LYS A 336 20.03 -0.22 19.01
C LYS A 336 20.98 0.60 18.11
N GLY A 337 20.45 1.62 17.44
CA GLY A 337 21.16 2.49 16.51
C GLY A 337 22.23 3.39 17.14
N PRO A 338 21.95 4.14 18.24
CA PRO A 338 22.90 5.14 18.75
C PRO A 338 24.26 4.59 19.17
N VAL A 339 24.33 3.31 19.50
CA VAL A 339 25.56 2.69 19.98
C VAL A 339 26.31 1.93 18.88
N TYR A 340 25.63 1.48 17.82
CA TYR A 340 26.21 0.47 16.93
C TYR A 340 25.85 0.56 15.43
N LEU A 341 24.67 1.01 15.08
CA LEU A 341 24.47 1.60 13.77
C LEU A 341 25.04 3.01 13.86
N SER A 342 25.77 3.47 12.86
CA SER A 342 26.08 4.90 12.79
C SER A 342 24.77 5.65 13.01
N ARG A 343 24.84 6.84 13.60
CA ARG A 343 23.65 7.70 13.84
C ARG A 343 22.81 7.95 12.56
N GLY A 344 23.09 7.22 11.49
CA GLY A 344 22.53 7.42 10.16
C GLY A 344 23.31 8.46 9.37
N VAL A 345 22.60 9.31 8.66
CA VAL A 345 23.16 10.38 7.81
C VAL A 345 22.73 11.73 8.35
N CYS A 346 23.70 12.64 8.48
CA CYS A 346 23.47 14.03 8.81
C CYS A 346 23.97 14.89 7.63
N VAL A 347 23.08 15.58 6.93
CA VAL A 347 23.38 16.29 5.68
C VAL A 347 24.00 17.67 5.88
N GLY A 348 23.98 18.20 7.10
CA GLY A 348 24.53 19.52 7.44
C GLY A 348 24.84 19.66 8.93
N ILE A 349 25.58 20.71 9.32
CA ILE A 349 26.08 20.91 10.68
C ILE A 349 24.94 20.97 11.71
N HIS A 350 23.80 21.52 11.34
CA HIS A 350 22.60 21.67 12.19
C HIS A 350 21.43 20.79 11.74
N ALA A 351 21.67 19.88 10.77
CA ALA A 351 20.63 18.95 10.29
C ALA A 351 20.41 17.81 11.29
N PRO A 352 19.21 17.27 11.38
CA PRO A 352 18.96 16.07 12.19
C PRO A 352 19.70 14.85 11.61
N TRP A 353 19.96 13.88 12.47
CA TRP A 353 20.45 12.58 12.05
C TRP A 353 19.28 11.71 11.57
N ILE A 354 19.38 11.20 10.35
CA ILE A 354 18.37 10.37 9.72
C ILE A 354 18.90 8.93 9.67
N SER A 355 18.34 8.07 10.49
CA SER A 355 18.68 6.65 10.55
C SER A 355 17.90 5.83 9.53
N HIS A 356 16.64 6.17 9.28
CA HIS A 356 15.77 5.48 8.33
C HIS A 356 14.62 6.38 7.89
N LEU A 357 13.97 5.98 6.81
CA LEU A 357 12.74 6.60 6.29
C LEU A 357 11.74 5.47 5.96
N LEU A 358 10.49 5.65 6.35
CA LEU A 358 9.40 4.74 6.08
C LEU A 358 8.30 5.44 5.27
N PHE A 359 7.76 4.73 4.30
CA PHE A 359 6.52 5.09 3.62
C PHE A 359 5.68 3.82 3.45
N ALA A 360 4.85 3.52 4.43
CA ALA A 360 4.20 2.23 4.62
C ALA A 360 5.23 1.09 4.64
N ASP A 361 5.21 0.19 3.67
CA ASP A 361 6.13 -0.94 3.52
C ASP A 361 7.46 -0.60 2.82
N ASP A 362 7.55 0.54 2.13
CA ASP A 362 8.81 1.03 1.56
C ASP A 362 9.72 1.60 2.65
N CYS A 363 10.88 1.01 2.86
CA CYS A 363 11.83 1.37 3.90
C CYS A 363 13.22 1.65 3.31
N ILE A 364 13.86 2.75 3.73
CA ILE A 364 15.29 3.00 3.53
C ILE A 364 15.95 3.14 4.89
N VAL A 365 17.02 2.36 5.12
CA VAL A 365 17.85 2.45 6.32
C VAL A 365 19.22 2.99 5.92
N PHE A 366 19.72 3.96 6.67
CA PHE A 366 21.09 4.49 6.53
C PHE A 366 21.97 3.90 7.62
N SER A 367 22.98 3.13 7.22
CA SER A 367 23.88 2.42 8.13
C SER A 367 25.33 2.69 7.79
N GLU A 368 26.22 2.40 8.75
CA GLU A 368 27.64 2.28 8.49
C GLU A 368 27.86 1.13 7.51
N ALA A 369 28.63 1.40 6.46
CA ALA A 369 28.98 0.36 5.50
C ALA A 369 30.19 -0.42 5.99
N SER A 370 29.99 -1.22 7.01
CA SER A 370 30.96 -2.16 7.59
C SER A 370 30.26 -3.50 7.84
N GLN A 371 31.05 -4.56 7.95
CA GLN A 371 30.51 -5.87 8.33
C GLN A 371 29.72 -5.78 9.64
N ARG A 372 30.30 -5.12 10.65
CA ARG A 372 29.64 -4.91 11.95
C ARG A 372 28.33 -4.13 11.86
N GLY A 373 28.26 -3.10 11.01
CA GLY A 373 27.03 -2.34 10.77
C GLY A 373 25.95 -3.22 10.12
N ALA A 374 26.34 -4.05 9.16
CA ALA A 374 25.47 -5.00 8.50
C ALA A 374 24.94 -6.09 9.44
N GLU A 375 25.82 -6.68 10.26
CA GLU A 375 25.45 -7.71 11.27
C GLU A 375 24.40 -7.17 12.24
N ARG A 376 24.58 -5.96 12.74
CA ARG A 376 23.63 -5.35 13.67
C ARG A 376 22.29 -5.00 13.02
N LEU A 377 22.30 -4.51 11.80
CA LEU A 377 21.06 -4.29 11.08
C LEU A 377 20.33 -5.61 10.84
N GLN A 378 21.07 -6.67 10.47
CA GLN A 378 20.50 -8.01 10.31
C GLN A 378 19.87 -8.51 11.61
N GLU A 379 20.54 -8.32 12.76
CA GLU A 379 20.01 -8.66 14.08
C GLU A 379 18.68 -7.92 14.38
N VAL A 380 18.63 -6.62 14.11
CA VAL A 380 17.40 -5.81 14.28
C VAL A 380 16.27 -6.35 13.42
N LEU A 381 16.54 -6.65 12.15
CA LEU A 381 15.54 -7.17 11.21
C LEU A 381 15.03 -8.56 11.60
N GLU A 382 15.92 -9.41 12.14
CA GLU A 382 15.56 -10.74 12.65
C GLU A 382 14.71 -10.67 13.90
N LEU A 383 15.03 -9.77 14.85
CA LEU A 383 14.21 -9.50 16.03
C LEU A 383 12.81 -9.02 15.62
N TYR A 384 12.77 -8.05 14.69
CA TYR A 384 11.52 -7.55 14.19
C TYR A 384 10.67 -8.63 13.50
N SER A 385 11.31 -9.46 12.68
CA SER A 385 10.65 -10.57 11.98
C SER A 385 10.04 -11.59 12.95
N ARG A 386 10.80 -12.01 13.99
CA ARG A 386 10.34 -12.98 14.99
C ARG A 386 9.14 -12.48 15.80
N GLY A 387 9.06 -11.19 16.07
CA GLY A 387 7.95 -10.64 16.85
C GLY A 387 6.77 -10.18 16.02
N SER A 388 7.00 -9.59 14.84
CA SER A 388 5.95 -9.01 14.00
C SER A 388 5.39 -9.96 12.95
N GLY A 389 6.13 -11.03 12.60
CA GLY A 389 5.86 -11.91 11.47
C GLY A 389 6.31 -11.35 10.13
N GLN A 390 6.79 -10.11 10.06
CA GLN A 390 7.16 -9.45 8.81
C GLN A 390 8.56 -9.84 8.35
N LEU A 391 8.68 -10.22 7.09
CA LEU A 391 9.94 -10.68 6.48
C LEU A 391 10.45 -9.67 5.45
N VAL A 392 11.77 -9.46 5.43
CA VAL A 392 12.43 -8.70 4.38
C VAL A 392 12.62 -9.56 3.14
N ASN A 393 12.20 -9.06 1.99
CA ASN A 393 12.46 -9.68 0.69
C ASN A 393 13.87 -9.35 0.21
N LYS A 394 14.82 -10.24 0.48
CA LYS A 394 16.23 -10.04 0.15
C LYS A 394 16.48 -9.88 -1.36
N GLN A 395 15.68 -10.55 -2.21
CA GLN A 395 15.83 -10.49 -3.68
C GLN A 395 15.40 -9.13 -4.28
N LYS A 396 14.47 -8.42 -3.61
CA LYS A 396 14.00 -7.11 -4.05
C LYS A 396 14.64 -5.95 -3.29
N SER A 397 15.32 -6.26 -2.22
CA SER A 397 16.08 -5.26 -1.45
C SER A 397 17.38 -4.91 -2.16
N THR A 398 17.86 -3.69 -1.97
CA THR A 398 19.05 -3.19 -2.66
C THR A 398 19.94 -2.40 -1.71
N VAL A 399 21.25 -2.39 -1.98
CA VAL A 399 22.24 -1.61 -1.21
C VAL A 399 22.87 -0.56 -2.13
N PHE A 400 22.92 0.66 -1.66
CA PHE A 400 23.61 1.77 -2.30
C PHE A 400 24.86 2.14 -1.50
N PHE A 401 26.04 2.09 -2.13
CA PHE A 401 27.33 2.45 -1.53
C PHE A 401 27.87 3.79 -2.06
N ILE A 402 28.71 4.43 -1.27
CA ILE A 402 29.50 5.58 -1.69
C ILE A 402 30.60 5.14 -2.67
N GLN A 403 31.07 6.05 -3.54
CA GLN A 403 32.06 5.75 -4.58
C GLN A 403 33.43 5.25 -4.05
N ASN A 404 33.78 5.52 -2.80
CA ASN A 404 35.11 5.25 -2.25
C ASN A 404 35.23 3.90 -1.52
N TYR A 405 34.23 3.00 -1.66
CA TYR A 405 34.31 1.66 -1.06
C TYR A 405 35.07 0.69 -1.94
N THR A 406 35.92 -0.10 -1.30
CA THR A 406 36.60 -1.21 -1.99
C THR A 406 35.57 -2.31 -2.36
N ALA A 407 35.87 -3.11 -3.35
CA ALA A 407 35.04 -4.22 -3.76
C ALA A 407 34.80 -5.23 -2.63
N GLU A 408 35.87 -5.45 -1.80
CA GLU A 408 35.85 -6.35 -0.66
C GLU A 408 34.80 -5.89 0.39
N MET A 409 34.86 -4.63 0.82
CA MET A 409 33.93 -4.07 1.81
C MET A 409 32.47 -4.14 1.34
N LYS A 410 32.23 -3.85 0.05
CA LYS A 410 30.90 -3.98 -0.54
C LYS A 410 30.39 -5.42 -0.52
N THR A 411 31.30 -6.36 -0.80
CA THR A 411 30.98 -7.79 -0.81
C THR A 411 30.64 -8.28 0.59
N GLU A 412 31.41 -7.89 1.62
CA GLU A 412 31.15 -8.23 3.02
C GLU A 412 29.76 -7.79 3.47
N VAL A 413 29.42 -6.51 3.27
CA VAL A 413 28.08 -6.00 3.65
C VAL A 413 26.96 -6.74 2.91
N ARG A 414 27.13 -6.99 1.61
CA ARG A 414 26.11 -7.71 0.82
C ARG A 414 25.97 -9.16 1.26
N GLN A 415 27.06 -9.84 1.59
CA GLN A 415 27.01 -11.22 2.08
C GLN A 415 26.30 -11.31 3.43
N VAL A 416 26.63 -10.45 4.40
CA VAL A 416 25.98 -10.42 5.71
C VAL A 416 24.48 -10.16 5.57
N MET A 417 24.10 -9.16 4.77
CA MET A 417 22.69 -8.82 4.54
C MET A 417 21.95 -9.80 3.63
N ASN A 418 22.67 -10.67 2.93
CA ASN A 418 22.16 -11.54 1.88
C ASN A 418 21.36 -10.76 0.81
N ILE A 419 21.92 -9.61 0.38
CA ILE A 419 21.36 -8.74 -0.67
C ILE A 419 22.34 -8.66 -1.82
N GLU A 420 22.00 -9.24 -2.95
CA GLU A 420 22.90 -9.29 -4.13
C GLU A 420 22.89 -8.00 -4.96
N GLN A 421 21.77 -7.27 -4.93
CA GLN A 421 21.57 -6.13 -5.80
C GLN A 421 22.25 -4.87 -5.25
N GLU A 422 23.22 -4.33 -6.02
CA GLU A 422 23.78 -3.00 -5.78
C GLU A 422 23.07 -1.98 -6.70
N ALA A 423 22.47 -0.95 -6.11
CA ALA A 423 21.79 0.08 -6.86
C ALA A 423 22.70 1.27 -7.15
N LEU A 424 22.98 1.54 -8.43
CA LEU A 424 23.72 2.72 -8.88
C LEU A 424 22.81 3.95 -9.07
N ALA A 425 21.53 3.73 -9.43
CA ALA A 425 20.52 4.76 -9.63
C ALA A 425 19.14 4.18 -9.39
N GLU A 426 18.73 4.09 -8.12
CA GLU A 426 17.46 3.48 -7.76
C GLU A 426 16.33 4.51 -7.64
N LYS A 427 15.10 4.02 -7.78
CA LYS A 427 13.91 4.80 -7.50
C LYS A 427 13.42 4.51 -6.09
N TYR A 428 13.15 5.57 -5.36
CA TYR A 428 12.41 5.50 -4.11
C TYR A 428 11.06 6.19 -4.30
N LEU A 429 10.00 5.51 -3.94
CA LEU A 429 8.62 5.98 -4.16
C LEU A 429 8.35 6.43 -5.62
N GLY A 430 8.98 5.73 -6.56
CA GLY A 430 8.81 6.00 -8.00
C GLY A 430 9.68 7.11 -8.59
N LEU A 431 10.47 7.82 -7.79
CA LEU A 431 11.38 8.89 -8.21
C LEU A 431 12.85 8.53 -7.96
N PRO A 432 13.80 9.07 -8.78
CA PRO A 432 15.21 8.76 -8.62
C PRO A 432 15.75 9.30 -7.30
N THR A 433 16.46 8.45 -6.54
CA THR A 433 17.15 8.84 -5.29
C THR A 433 18.45 9.59 -5.56
N ALA A 434 18.97 9.54 -6.78
CA ALA A 434 20.17 10.24 -7.16
C ALA A 434 20.12 10.64 -8.62
N LEU A 435 20.46 11.88 -8.93
CA LEU A 435 20.66 12.35 -10.28
C LEU A 435 22.11 12.04 -10.71
N GLY A 436 22.27 11.39 -11.89
CA GLY A 436 23.55 11.20 -12.54
C GLY A 436 24.10 12.49 -13.14
N ARG A 437 25.10 12.37 -14.03
CA ARG A 437 25.66 13.53 -14.77
C ARG A 437 24.61 14.22 -15.65
N SER A 438 23.58 13.49 -16.10
CA SER A 438 22.46 14.00 -16.89
C SER A 438 21.15 13.84 -16.14
N ALA A 439 20.60 14.95 -15.64
CA ALA A 439 19.27 14.97 -15.04
C ALA A 439 18.18 14.51 -16.05
N SER A 440 18.39 14.70 -17.35
CA SER A 440 17.45 14.28 -18.39
C SER A 440 17.29 12.76 -18.46
N GLU A 441 18.37 12.00 -18.26
CA GLU A 441 18.35 10.53 -18.30
C GLU A 441 17.55 9.96 -17.13
N ALA A 442 17.70 10.53 -15.94
CA ALA A 442 16.97 10.09 -14.75
C ALA A 442 15.44 10.18 -14.90
N PHE A 443 14.96 11.09 -15.76
CA PHE A 443 13.54 11.32 -16.01
C PHE A 443 13.04 10.85 -17.37
N GLU A 444 13.82 10.11 -18.16
CA GLU A 444 13.43 9.61 -19.49
C GLU A 444 12.22 8.64 -19.44
N PHE A 445 11.97 8.03 -18.30
CA PHE A 445 10.79 7.20 -18.09
C PHE A 445 9.46 7.98 -18.23
N MET A 446 9.45 9.30 -17.97
CA MET A 446 8.22 10.12 -18.03
C MET A 446 7.73 10.36 -19.46
N PRO A 447 8.56 10.86 -20.41
CA PRO A 447 8.16 10.94 -21.82
C PRO A 447 7.70 9.60 -22.38
N THR A 448 8.36 8.50 -22.00
CA THR A 448 7.98 7.15 -22.42
C THR A 448 6.61 6.75 -21.86
N ARG A 449 6.37 6.96 -20.55
CA ARG A 449 5.07 6.70 -19.92
C ARG A 449 3.97 7.54 -20.56
N LEU A 450 4.22 8.82 -20.82
CA LEU A 450 3.26 9.71 -21.45
C LEU A 450 2.91 9.26 -22.87
N ARG A 451 3.91 8.90 -23.70
CA ARG A 451 3.67 8.33 -25.04
C ARG A 451 2.84 7.06 -24.99
N ASN A 452 3.13 6.16 -24.05
CA ASN A 452 2.37 4.92 -23.87
C ASN A 452 0.91 5.22 -23.50
N VAL A 453 0.66 6.18 -22.59
CA VAL A 453 -0.69 6.59 -22.18
C VAL A 453 -1.45 7.18 -23.37
N ILE A 454 -0.86 8.14 -24.09
CA ILE A 454 -1.47 8.77 -25.27
C ILE A 454 -1.68 7.74 -26.39
N GLY A 455 -0.75 6.82 -26.60
CA GLY A 455 -0.85 5.74 -27.58
C GLY A 455 -2.07 4.84 -27.37
N THR A 456 -2.54 4.66 -26.13
CA THR A 456 -3.79 3.92 -25.87
C THR A 456 -5.05 4.64 -26.37
N TRP A 457 -4.95 5.93 -26.68
CA TRP A 457 -6.04 6.76 -27.20
C TRP A 457 -6.01 6.90 -28.72
N SER A 458 -4.88 6.60 -29.35
CA SER A 458 -4.70 6.64 -30.81
C SER A 458 -5.65 5.66 -31.48
N GLY A 459 -6.31 6.08 -32.56
CA GLY A 459 -7.31 5.29 -33.27
C GLY A 459 -8.74 5.43 -32.73
N ARG A 460 -8.98 6.24 -31.71
CA ARG A 460 -10.32 6.56 -31.20
C ARG A 460 -10.73 7.94 -31.67
N ALA A 461 -11.87 8.03 -32.32
CA ALA A 461 -12.47 9.31 -32.68
C ALA A 461 -13.01 10.01 -31.41
N ALA A 462 -12.12 10.71 -30.70
CA ALA A 462 -12.52 11.58 -29.62
C ALA A 462 -12.85 12.97 -30.18
N SER A 463 -13.97 13.56 -29.73
CA SER A 463 -14.28 14.96 -30.00
C SER A 463 -13.18 15.88 -29.45
N GLN A 464 -13.09 17.11 -29.90
CA GLN A 464 -12.09 18.07 -29.38
C GLN A 464 -12.23 18.26 -27.87
N ALA A 465 -13.46 18.34 -27.35
CA ALA A 465 -13.73 18.38 -25.91
C ALA A 465 -13.24 17.11 -25.19
N GLY A 466 -13.46 15.93 -25.78
CA GLY A 466 -12.96 14.66 -25.23
C GLY A 466 -11.44 14.61 -25.19
N ARG A 467 -10.73 15.13 -26.22
CA ARG A 467 -9.26 15.24 -26.20
C ARG A 467 -8.76 16.18 -25.12
N GLU A 468 -9.45 17.31 -24.91
CA GLU A 468 -9.13 18.25 -23.84
C GLU A 468 -9.22 17.61 -22.46
N VAL A 469 -10.32 16.90 -22.17
CA VAL A 469 -10.53 16.19 -20.91
C VAL A 469 -9.42 15.15 -20.68
N LEU A 470 -9.08 14.33 -21.70
CA LEU A 470 -8.02 13.33 -21.61
C LEU A 470 -6.65 13.95 -21.33
N LEU A 471 -6.31 15.04 -22.03
CA LEU A 471 -5.05 15.73 -21.81
C LEU A 471 -4.97 16.35 -20.42
N LYS A 472 -6.01 17.07 -19.97
CA LYS A 472 -6.01 17.73 -18.66
C LYS A 472 -6.04 16.74 -17.49
N SER A 473 -6.88 15.71 -17.54
CA SER A 473 -7.10 14.81 -16.42
C SER A 473 -6.07 13.66 -16.35
N VAL A 474 -5.47 13.27 -17.47
CA VAL A 474 -4.57 12.10 -17.49
C VAL A 474 -3.15 12.47 -17.94
N ALA A 475 -2.99 13.12 -19.11
CA ALA A 475 -1.66 13.39 -19.64
C ALA A 475 -0.86 14.36 -18.76
N LEU A 476 -1.47 15.47 -18.33
CA LEU A 476 -0.84 16.48 -17.47
C LEU A 476 -0.62 15.98 -16.04
N ALA A 477 -1.36 14.97 -15.58
CA ALA A 477 -1.13 14.35 -14.28
C ALA A 477 0.15 13.50 -14.24
N VAL A 478 0.63 12.99 -15.38
CA VAL A 478 1.83 12.13 -15.44
C VAL A 478 3.08 12.81 -14.87
N PRO A 479 3.45 14.05 -15.26
CA PRO A 479 4.63 14.71 -14.73
C PRO A 479 4.44 15.40 -13.38
N THR A 480 3.22 15.63 -12.92
CA THR A 480 2.92 16.48 -11.75
C THR A 480 3.68 16.05 -10.50
N TYR A 481 3.68 14.75 -10.19
CA TYR A 481 4.38 14.21 -9.02
C TYR A 481 5.91 14.41 -9.09
N SER A 482 6.51 14.20 -10.27
CA SER A 482 7.95 14.43 -10.45
C SER A 482 8.30 15.92 -10.39
N MET A 483 7.42 16.78 -10.92
CA MET A 483 7.61 18.23 -10.92
C MET A 483 7.40 18.86 -9.55
N SER A 484 6.67 18.23 -8.66
CA SER A 484 6.55 18.69 -7.26
C SER A 484 7.83 18.49 -6.45
N CYS A 485 8.72 17.58 -6.88
CA CYS A 485 10.00 17.30 -6.21
C CYS A 485 11.21 17.87 -6.96
N PHE A 486 11.17 17.91 -8.31
CA PHE A 486 12.36 18.20 -9.12
C PHE A 486 12.06 19.18 -10.25
N LEU A 487 13.00 20.10 -10.49
CA LEU A 487 13.00 20.94 -11.68
C LEU A 487 13.44 20.12 -12.89
N LEU A 488 12.52 19.92 -13.83
CA LEU A 488 12.80 19.17 -15.04
C LEU A 488 13.59 20.01 -16.06
N SER A 489 14.47 19.33 -16.82
CA SER A 489 15.22 19.98 -17.89
C SER A 489 14.29 20.44 -19.04
N LYS A 490 14.66 21.54 -19.73
CA LYS A 490 13.93 22.00 -20.91
C LYS A 490 13.79 20.91 -21.98
N THR A 491 14.80 20.05 -22.10
CA THR A 491 14.79 18.91 -23.04
C THR A 491 13.72 17.90 -22.68
N THR A 492 13.61 17.50 -21.39
CA THR A 492 12.57 16.59 -20.89
C THR A 492 11.18 17.18 -21.10
N CYS A 493 11.00 18.47 -20.80
CA CYS A 493 9.73 19.17 -21.03
C CYS A 493 9.34 19.19 -22.52
N ARG A 494 10.29 19.42 -23.44
CA ARG A 494 10.03 19.37 -24.91
C ARG A 494 9.60 17.96 -25.34
N LYS A 495 10.31 16.91 -24.88
CA LYS A 495 9.95 15.51 -25.17
C LYS A 495 8.54 15.13 -24.70
N MET A 496 8.03 15.74 -23.64
CA MET A 496 6.65 15.54 -23.14
C MET A 496 5.65 16.40 -23.93
N LYS A 497 6.00 17.63 -24.29
CA LYS A 497 5.10 18.54 -25.02
C LYS A 497 4.74 18.00 -26.41
N THR A 498 5.68 17.38 -27.12
CA THR A 498 5.48 16.88 -28.48
C THR A 498 4.32 15.88 -28.61
N PRO A 499 4.26 14.77 -27.84
CA PRO A 499 3.15 13.83 -27.96
C PRO A 499 1.79 14.44 -27.52
N ILE A 500 1.79 15.38 -26.58
CA ILE A 500 0.58 16.12 -26.18
C ILE A 500 0.06 16.95 -27.36
N ALA A 501 0.94 17.73 -28.01
CA ALA A 501 0.59 18.57 -29.16
C ALA A 501 0.12 17.73 -30.36
N ASN A 502 0.82 16.63 -30.66
CA ASN A 502 0.43 15.73 -31.75
C ASN A 502 -0.97 15.16 -31.54
N TYR A 503 -1.26 14.70 -30.32
CA TYR A 503 -2.60 14.18 -29.99
C TYR A 503 -3.70 15.27 -30.08
N TRP A 504 -3.40 16.48 -29.60
CA TRP A 504 -4.33 17.60 -29.67
C TRP A 504 -4.71 17.94 -31.12
N TRP A 505 -3.71 18.06 -32.00
CA TRP A 505 -3.91 18.42 -33.39
C TRP A 505 -4.31 17.24 -34.30
N GLY A 506 -4.37 16.03 -33.76
CA GLY A 506 -4.71 14.83 -34.54
C GLY A 506 -3.63 14.41 -35.52
N ILE A 507 -2.37 14.80 -35.29
CA ILE A 507 -1.22 14.41 -36.09
C ILE A 507 -0.87 12.97 -35.71
N SER A 508 -0.98 12.04 -36.65
CA SER A 508 -0.51 10.66 -36.48
C SER A 508 1.02 10.68 -36.48
N ASN A 509 1.64 10.00 -35.48
CA ASN A 509 3.08 9.75 -35.44
C ASN A 509 3.44 8.66 -36.43
#